data_c79b8987657f365c8d3d9c581dd503cf
#
_entry.id   c79b8987657f365c8d3d9c581dd503cf
#
_cell.length_a   1.000
_cell.length_b   1.000
_cell.length_c   1.000
_cell.angle_alpha   90.00
_cell.angle_beta   90.00
_cell.angle_gamma   90.00
#
_symmetry.space_group_name_H-M   'P 1'
#
loop_
_entity.id
_entity.type
_entity.pdbx_description
1 polymer ?
#
loop_
_entity_poly.entity_id
_entity_poly.type
_entity_poly.pdbx_seq_one_letter_code
_entity_poly.pdbx_strand_id
1 'polypeptide(L)'
;MNANDLEELMAERKLRVDHTTVWRWVQRYAPELNRRVRPELKRTGTSWRVDETYVRVAGCWMYLYRAVDSCGATLDFFLSENRDAAAAKQFFRKVLAAANHPRPRVINVDGNPSYPKVVKRLKQERTLGRRCRCRTCPYLNNIIEQDHRAIKRRINAKQGFRSLEGAQRTIPGYEVMHMIRKGQVRWLLKGDVIRQVLFINLTLGLTCSV
;
A
#
# COMPACT_ATOMS: atom_id res chain seq x y z
N MET A 1 -20.64 4.48 3.54
CA MET A 1 -20.46 5.05 4.88
C MET A 1 -20.10 6.52 4.69
N ASN A 2 -21.04 7.41 4.98
CA ASN A 2 -20.86 8.86 4.93
C ASN A 2 -20.34 9.37 6.29
N ALA A 3 -20.19 10.70 6.46
CA ALA A 3 -19.66 11.28 7.70
C ALA A 3 -20.57 11.00 8.90
N ASN A 4 -21.89 11.09 8.70
CA ASN A 4 -22.88 10.85 9.75
C ASN A 4 -22.89 9.38 10.20
N ASP A 5 -22.81 8.44 9.25
CA ASP A 5 -22.71 6.99 9.58
C ASP A 5 -21.48 6.71 10.45
N LEU A 6 -20.37 7.46 10.25
CA LEU A 6 -19.16 7.30 11.04
C LEU A 6 -19.36 7.84 12.47
N GLU A 7 -19.97 9.00 12.62
CA GLU A 7 -20.26 9.60 13.93
C GLU A 7 -21.21 8.71 14.73
N GLU A 8 -22.28 8.19 14.10
CA GLU A 8 -23.22 7.24 14.71
C GLU A 8 -22.49 5.96 15.17
N LEU A 9 -21.67 5.37 14.29
CA LEU A 9 -20.86 4.18 14.62
C LEU A 9 -19.93 4.42 15.82
N MET A 10 -19.37 5.61 15.97
CA MET A 10 -18.51 5.97 17.09
C MET A 10 -19.33 6.21 18.35
N ALA A 11 -20.52 6.84 18.24
CA ALA A 11 -21.42 7.05 19.35
C ALA A 11 -21.96 5.74 19.95
N GLU A 12 -22.29 4.74 19.11
CA GLU A 12 -22.64 3.38 19.55
C GLU A 12 -21.53 2.74 20.41
N ARG A 13 -20.26 3.09 20.15
CA ARG A 13 -19.09 2.66 20.93
C ARG A 13 -18.79 3.59 22.12
N LYS A 14 -19.74 4.42 22.50
CA LYS A 14 -19.61 5.41 23.59
C LYS A 14 -18.52 6.46 23.36
N LEU A 15 -18.11 6.67 22.11
CA LEU A 15 -17.11 7.66 21.73
C LEU A 15 -17.78 8.78 20.92
N ARG A 16 -18.05 9.92 21.58
CA ARG A 16 -18.63 11.09 20.92
C ARG A 16 -17.53 11.93 20.28
N VAL A 17 -17.30 11.72 19.00
CA VAL A 17 -16.34 12.47 18.18
C VAL A 17 -16.95 12.80 16.84
N ASP A 18 -16.64 13.97 16.33
CA ASP A 18 -17.03 14.37 14.98
C ASP A 18 -16.12 13.72 13.90
N HIS A 19 -16.60 13.70 12.68
CA HIS A 19 -15.88 13.13 11.55
C HIS A 19 -14.57 13.88 11.24
N THR A 20 -14.45 15.15 11.59
CA THR A 20 -13.22 15.94 11.37
C THR A 20 -12.13 15.52 12.35
N THR A 21 -12.50 15.18 13.59
CA THR A 21 -11.59 14.60 14.56
C THR A 21 -11.09 13.25 14.13
N VAL A 22 -11.98 12.36 13.64
CA VAL A 22 -11.57 11.06 13.07
C VAL A 22 -10.64 11.27 11.87
N TRP A 23 -10.97 12.22 10.99
CA TRP A 23 -10.09 12.56 9.86
C TRP A 23 -8.70 13.02 10.32
N ARG A 24 -8.62 13.90 11.34
CA ARG A 24 -7.33 14.34 11.93
C ARG A 24 -6.53 13.17 12.50
N TRP A 25 -7.20 12.23 13.16
CA TRP A 25 -6.54 11.01 13.64
C TRP A 25 -5.97 10.17 12.51
N VAL A 26 -6.73 9.97 11.43
CA VAL A 26 -6.23 9.27 10.25
C VAL A 26 -4.99 9.97 9.68
N GLN A 27 -5.04 11.30 9.53
CA GLN A 27 -3.89 12.07 9.02
C GLN A 27 -2.65 11.93 9.90
N ARG A 28 -2.82 11.84 11.20
CA ARG A 28 -1.71 11.71 12.17
C ARG A 28 -1.20 10.29 12.30
N TYR A 29 -2.10 9.34 12.50
CA TYR A 29 -1.72 7.99 12.92
C TYR A 29 -1.52 7.02 11.75
N ALA A 30 -2.10 7.24 10.58
CA ALA A 30 -1.95 6.33 9.46
C ALA A 30 -0.49 6.23 8.94
N PRO A 31 0.24 7.35 8.73
CA PRO A 31 1.67 7.27 8.39
C PRO A 31 2.51 6.62 9.48
N GLU A 32 2.22 6.93 10.75
CA GLU A 32 2.95 6.40 11.89
C GLU A 32 2.73 4.90 12.05
N LEU A 33 1.50 4.43 11.93
CA LEU A 33 1.18 2.99 11.93
C LEU A 33 1.94 2.28 10.80
N ASN A 34 1.91 2.83 9.59
CA ASN A 34 2.65 2.24 8.48
C ASN A 34 4.16 2.17 8.77
N ARG A 35 4.75 3.22 9.36
CA ARG A 35 6.16 3.25 9.72
C ARG A 35 6.51 2.18 10.78
N ARG A 36 5.68 2.03 11.82
CA ARG A 36 5.91 1.07 12.92
C ARG A 36 5.66 -0.39 12.51
N VAL A 37 4.72 -0.64 11.61
CA VAL A 37 4.39 -2.00 11.14
C VAL A 37 5.41 -2.52 10.13
N ARG A 38 6.07 -1.66 9.34
CA ARG A 38 7.02 -2.07 8.30
C ARG A 38 8.10 -3.06 8.76
N PRO A 39 8.78 -2.88 9.92
CA PRO A 39 9.78 -3.82 10.42
C PRO A 39 9.19 -5.19 10.78
N GLU A 40 7.89 -5.24 11.11
CA GLU A 40 7.20 -6.45 11.56
C GLU A 40 6.62 -7.29 10.39
N LEU A 41 6.78 -6.84 9.16
CA LEU A 41 6.29 -7.59 8.00
C LEU A 41 7.12 -8.84 7.73
N LYS A 42 6.44 -9.90 7.30
CA LYS A 42 7.08 -11.11 6.75
C LYS A 42 7.91 -10.75 5.53
N ARG A 43 8.99 -11.46 5.31
CA ARG A 43 9.77 -11.32 4.09
C ARG A 43 8.92 -11.70 2.88
N THR A 44 8.99 -10.90 1.83
CA THR A 44 8.29 -11.18 0.57
C THR A 44 9.08 -12.15 -0.32
N GLY A 45 8.41 -12.70 -1.32
CA GLY A 45 9.05 -13.53 -2.34
C GLY A 45 9.91 -12.72 -3.33
N THR A 46 10.71 -13.43 -4.14
CA THR A 46 11.59 -12.83 -5.17
C THR A 46 10.91 -12.66 -6.53
N SER A 47 9.64 -13.00 -6.64
CA SER A 47 8.85 -12.87 -7.87
C SER A 47 7.82 -11.77 -7.67
N TRP A 48 8.06 -10.60 -8.28
CA TRP A 48 7.25 -9.42 -8.09
C TRP A 48 6.24 -9.21 -9.22
N ARG A 49 5.12 -8.61 -8.90
CA ARG A 49 4.12 -8.07 -9.82
C ARG A 49 4.04 -6.58 -9.56
N VAL A 50 4.17 -5.81 -10.62
CA VAL A 50 4.16 -4.35 -10.56
C VAL A 50 3.10 -3.85 -11.51
N ASP A 51 2.29 -2.96 -11.00
CA ASP A 51 1.22 -2.32 -11.76
C ASP A 51 0.86 -0.98 -11.11
N GLU A 52 0.17 -0.12 -11.85
CA GLU A 52 -0.39 1.12 -11.32
C GLU A 52 -1.92 1.13 -11.42
N THR A 53 -2.53 1.87 -10.50
CA THR A 53 -3.96 2.13 -10.50
C THR A 53 -4.25 3.62 -10.37
N TYR A 54 -5.41 4.04 -10.85
CA TYR A 54 -5.84 5.43 -10.82
C TYR A 54 -6.43 5.81 -9.47
N VAL A 55 -6.09 7.00 -9.00
CA VAL A 55 -6.62 7.61 -7.78
C VAL A 55 -7.00 9.05 -8.09
N ARG A 56 -8.20 9.49 -7.69
CA ARG A 56 -8.62 10.88 -7.87
C ARG A 56 -8.16 11.72 -6.67
N VAL A 57 -7.43 12.79 -6.95
CA VAL A 57 -6.90 13.72 -5.95
C VAL A 57 -7.12 15.15 -6.42
N ALA A 58 -7.82 15.96 -5.63
CA ALA A 58 -8.15 17.36 -5.97
C ALA A 58 -8.78 17.50 -7.38
N GLY A 59 -9.65 16.54 -7.76
CA GLY A 59 -10.27 16.52 -9.08
C GLY A 59 -9.42 15.94 -10.22
N CYS A 60 -8.10 15.75 -10.02
CA CYS A 60 -7.17 15.23 -11.01
C CYS A 60 -6.92 13.73 -10.82
N TRP A 61 -6.63 13.04 -11.93
CA TRP A 61 -6.21 11.65 -11.87
C TRP A 61 -4.72 11.55 -11.56
N MET A 62 -4.38 10.78 -10.54
CA MET A 62 -3.03 10.41 -10.15
C MET A 62 -2.85 8.89 -10.25
N TYR A 63 -1.60 8.45 -10.19
CA TYR A 63 -1.21 7.06 -10.37
C TYR A 63 -0.63 6.50 -9.07
N LEU A 64 -1.28 5.48 -8.53
CA LEU A 64 -0.77 4.72 -7.39
C LEU A 64 -0.04 3.48 -7.91
N TYR A 65 1.29 3.57 -7.97
CA TYR A 65 2.17 2.45 -8.26
C TYR A 65 2.18 1.49 -7.09
N ARG A 66 2.11 0.20 -7.36
CA ARG A 66 2.13 -0.83 -6.34
C ARG A 66 2.96 -2.03 -6.80
N ALA A 67 3.56 -2.71 -5.82
CA ALA A 67 4.21 -4.00 -6.04
C ALA A 67 3.72 -5.01 -5.01
N VAL A 68 3.42 -6.21 -5.50
CA VAL A 68 3.13 -7.38 -4.65
C VAL A 68 4.00 -8.54 -5.11
N ASP A 69 4.21 -9.52 -4.23
CA ASP A 69 4.87 -10.76 -4.63
C ASP A 69 3.90 -11.77 -5.26
N SER A 70 4.40 -12.96 -5.57
CA SER A 70 3.60 -14.04 -6.16
C SER A 70 2.51 -14.59 -5.24
N CYS A 71 2.57 -14.31 -3.94
CA CYS A 71 1.56 -14.71 -2.95
C CYS A 71 0.60 -13.57 -2.62
N GLY A 72 0.75 -12.40 -3.26
CA GLY A 72 -0.05 -11.21 -3.02
C GLY A 72 0.41 -10.39 -1.81
N ALA A 73 1.58 -10.68 -1.21
CA ALA A 73 2.13 -9.84 -0.17
C ALA A 73 2.61 -8.51 -0.74
N THR A 74 2.15 -7.40 -0.16
CA THR A 74 2.52 -6.04 -0.60
C THR A 74 3.99 -5.77 -0.28
N LEU A 75 4.75 -5.34 -1.29
CA LEU A 75 6.09 -4.82 -1.10
C LEU A 75 6.07 -3.35 -0.73
N ASP A 76 5.60 -2.53 -1.66
CA ASP A 76 5.47 -1.09 -1.44
C ASP A 76 4.48 -0.45 -2.43
N PHE A 77 4.23 0.84 -2.22
CA PHE A 77 3.36 1.68 -3.04
C PHE A 77 3.96 3.08 -3.17
N PHE A 78 3.56 3.79 -4.22
CA PHE A 78 4.02 5.15 -4.51
C PHE A 78 2.97 5.93 -5.29
N LEU A 79 2.56 7.09 -4.78
CA LEU A 79 1.62 7.99 -5.46
C LEU A 79 2.38 9.00 -6.31
N SER A 80 2.01 9.12 -7.57
CA SER A 80 2.63 10.05 -8.53
C SER A 80 1.56 10.75 -9.36
N GLU A 81 1.83 11.99 -9.74
CA GLU A 81 1.02 12.74 -10.71
C GLU A 81 1.23 12.22 -12.13
N ASN A 82 2.40 11.63 -12.40
CA ASN A 82 2.79 11.19 -13.73
C ASN A 82 2.78 9.66 -13.87
N ARG A 83 2.41 9.20 -15.06
CA ARG A 83 2.52 7.81 -15.51
C ARG A 83 3.66 7.68 -16.52
N ASP A 84 4.88 7.88 -16.06
CA ASP A 84 6.06 7.91 -16.91
C ASP A 84 7.23 7.06 -16.37
N ALA A 85 8.31 7.01 -17.13
CA ALA A 85 9.50 6.27 -16.74
C ALA A 85 10.20 6.85 -15.51
N ALA A 86 10.06 8.16 -15.24
CA ALA A 86 10.66 8.81 -14.09
C ALA A 86 9.94 8.37 -12.81
N ALA A 87 8.61 8.42 -12.80
CA ALA A 87 7.78 7.96 -11.68
C ALA A 87 7.98 6.46 -11.42
N ALA A 88 7.97 5.63 -12.46
CA ALA A 88 8.26 4.20 -12.33
C ALA A 88 9.65 3.96 -11.74
N LYS A 89 10.67 4.73 -12.14
CA LYS A 89 12.03 4.61 -11.60
C LYS A 89 12.09 4.99 -10.12
N GLN A 90 11.42 6.08 -9.72
CA GLN A 90 11.33 6.48 -8.31
C GLN A 90 10.64 5.38 -7.48
N PHE A 91 9.56 4.82 -7.98
CA PHE A 91 8.87 3.72 -7.34
C PHE A 91 9.79 2.51 -7.14
N PHE A 92 10.48 2.04 -8.18
CA PHE A 92 11.42 0.91 -8.06
C PHE A 92 12.55 1.20 -7.09
N ARG A 93 13.12 2.40 -7.10
CA ARG A 93 14.16 2.78 -6.13
C ARG A 93 13.64 2.70 -4.70
N LYS A 94 12.41 3.17 -4.45
CA LYS A 94 11.76 3.06 -3.14
C LYS A 94 11.61 1.61 -2.69
N VAL A 95 11.06 0.74 -3.55
CA VAL A 95 10.86 -0.68 -3.23
C VAL A 95 12.19 -1.39 -2.99
N LEU A 96 13.21 -1.12 -3.81
CA LEU A 96 14.52 -1.76 -3.70
C LEU A 96 15.35 -1.27 -2.50
N ALA A 97 15.07 -0.09 -1.98
CA ALA A 97 15.71 0.47 -0.79
C ALA A 97 15.17 -0.14 0.51
N ALA A 98 13.98 -0.75 0.50
CA ALA A 98 13.38 -1.34 1.67
C ALA A 98 14.10 -2.65 2.07
N ALA A 99 14.63 -2.69 3.30
CA ALA A 99 15.46 -3.79 3.80
C ALA A 99 14.72 -5.14 3.91
N ASN A 100 13.39 -5.12 3.98
CA ASN A 100 12.58 -6.31 4.23
C ASN A 100 12.30 -7.14 2.97
N HIS A 101 12.73 -6.67 1.79
CA HIS A 101 12.46 -7.37 0.53
C HIS A 101 13.74 -7.93 -0.08
N PRO A 102 13.78 -9.23 -0.39
CA PRO A 102 14.87 -9.79 -1.16
C PRO A 102 14.87 -9.18 -2.57
N ARG A 103 16.05 -9.04 -3.17
CA ARG A 103 16.14 -8.56 -4.55
C ARG A 103 15.35 -9.48 -5.49
N PRO A 104 14.56 -8.93 -6.42
CA PRO A 104 13.70 -9.73 -7.28
C PRO A 104 14.52 -10.55 -8.27
N ARG A 105 14.13 -11.80 -8.44
CA ARG A 105 14.59 -12.68 -9.55
C ARG A 105 13.81 -12.38 -10.82
N VAL A 106 12.52 -12.04 -10.67
CA VAL A 106 11.64 -11.70 -11.79
C VAL A 106 10.68 -10.57 -11.37
N ILE A 107 10.48 -9.64 -12.28
CA ILE A 107 9.46 -8.59 -12.18
C ILE A 107 8.50 -8.81 -13.33
N ASN A 108 7.24 -9.07 -13.00
CA ASN A 108 6.16 -9.14 -13.97
C ASN A 108 5.45 -7.78 -14.01
N VAL A 109 5.22 -7.27 -15.20
CA VAL A 109 4.56 -5.97 -15.46
C VAL A 109 3.44 -6.18 -16.47
N ASP A 110 2.53 -5.21 -16.54
CA ASP A 110 1.57 -5.09 -17.61
C ASP A 110 2.24 -4.71 -18.96
N GLY A 111 1.45 -4.41 -19.98
CA GLY A 111 1.93 -4.00 -21.30
C GLY A 111 2.56 -2.60 -21.38
N ASN A 112 2.67 -1.86 -20.27
CA ASN A 112 3.23 -0.51 -20.27
C ASN A 112 4.73 -0.52 -20.64
N PRO A 113 5.14 0.13 -21.77
CA PRO A 113 6.51 0.07 -22.27
C PRO A 113 7.52 0.82 -21.40
N SER A 114 7.07 1.60 -20.43
CA SER A 114 7.95 2.31 -19.50
C SER A 114 8.70 1.37 -18.57
N TYR A 115 8.07 0.28 -18.13
CA TYR A 115 8.67 -0.64 -17.17
C TYR A 115 9.92 -1.38 -17.68
N PRO A 116 9.91 -2.01 -18.87
CA PRO A 116 11.10 -2.66 -19.41
C PRO A 116 12.28 -1.70 -19.55
N LYS A 117 12.03 -0.46 -20.01
CA LYS A 117 13.05 0.60 -20.13
C LYS A 117 13.66 0.94 -18.76
N VAL A 118 12.83 1.13 -17.74
CA VAL A 118 13.28 1.43 -16.38
C VAL A 118 14.06 0.27 -15.78
N VAL A 119 13.60 -0.97 -15.91
CA VAL A 119 14.29 -2.17 -15.43
C VAL A 119 15.67 -2.31 -16.09
N LYS A 120 15.77 -2.06 -17.39
CA LYS A 120 17.07 -2.05 -18.11
C LYS A 120 18.03 -1.02 -17.52
N ARG A 121 17.54 0.22 -17.26
CA ARG A 121 18.33 1.31 -16.68
C ARG A 121 18.80 1.00 -15.25
N LEU A 122 17.91 0.45 -14.41
CA LEU A 122 18.26 0.05 -13.03
C LEU A 122 19.30 -1.07 -12.98
N LYS A 123 19.32 -1.97 -13.97
CA LYS A 123 20.39 -2.98 -14.11
C LYS A 123 21.71 -2.34 -14.48
N GLN A 124 21.72 -1.36 -15.40
CA GLN A 124 22.92 -0.61 -15.78
C GLN A 124 23.48 0.17 -14.58
N GLU A 125 22.61 0.78 -13.77
CA GLU A 125 22.96 1.47 -12.54
C GLU A 125 23.34 0.53 -11.37
N ARG A 126 23.35 -0.78 -11.58
CA ARG A 126 23.62 -1.83 -10.58
C ARG A 126 22.69 -1.81 -9.36
N THR A 127 21.59 -1.02 -9.43
CA THR A 127 20.56 -0.97 -8.38
C THR A 127 19.73 -2.25 -8.38
N LEU A 128 19.52 -2.84 -9.56
CA LEU A 128 18.84 -4.11 -9.75
C LEU A 128 19.83 -5.19 -10.23
N GLY A 129 19.67 -6.41 -9.74
CA GLY A 129 20.54 -7.53 -10.10
C GLY A 129 20.52 -7.83 -11.61
N ARG A 130 21.68 -8.05 -12.23
CA ARG A 130 21.80 -8.31 -13.67
C ARG A 130 20.97 -9.50 -14.14
N ARG A 131 20.78 -10.53 -13.31
CA ARG A 131 19.99 -11.74 -13.60
C ARG A 131 18.49 -11.56 -13.42
N CYS A 132 18.02 -10.43 -12.90
CA CYS A 132 16.59 -10.15 -12.75
C CYS A 132 15.92 -10.14 -14.14
N ARG A 133 14.85 -10.89 -14.30
CA ARG A 133 14.06 -10.93 -15.55
C ARG A 133 12.89 -9.97 -15.46
N CYS A 134 12.68 -9.15 -16.50
CA CYS A 134 11.44 -8.42 -16.69
C CYS A 134 10.57 -9.23 -17.66
N ARG A 135 9.32 -9.48 -17.25
CA ARG A 135 8.32 -10.20 -18.07
C ARG A 135 7.13 -9.30 -18.28
N THR A 136 6.68 -9.20 -19.51
CA THR A 136 5.40 -8.56 -19.84
C THR A 136 4.38 -9.67 -20.05
N CYS A 137 3.57 -9.93 -19.01
CA CYS A 137 2.57 -10.99 -19.05
C CYS A 137 1.33 -10.55 -18.26
N PRO A 138 0.30 -10.01 -18.93
CA PRO A 138 -0.90 -9.48 -18.28
C PRO A 138 -1.58 -10.49 -17.35
N TYR A 139 -1.73 -11.71 -17.79
CA TYR A 139 -2.38 -12.79 -17.03
C TYR A 139 -1.73 -13.06 -15.66
N LEU A 140 -0.41 -12.86 -15.50
CA LEU A 140 0.26 -12.99 -14.21
C LEU A 140 0.02 -11.79 -13.27
N ASN A 141 -0.58 -10.72 -13.77
CA ASN A 141 -0.92 -9.53 -12.98
C ASN A 141 -2.31 -9.63 -12.31
N ASN A 142 -3.11 -10.67 -12.56
CA ASN A 142 -4.40 -10.86 -11.91
C ASN A 142 -4.32 -10.77 -10.37
N ILE A 143 -3.20 -11.18 -9.76
CA ILE A 143 -2.97 -11.09 -8.31
C ILE A 143 -2.94 -9.63 -7.85
N ILE A 144 -2.17 -8.78 -8.53
CA ILE A 144 -2.08 -7.36 -8.17
C ILE A 144 -3.36 -6.61 -8.52
N GLU A 145 -4.06 -6.99 -9.58
CA GLU A 145 -5.37 -6.43 -9.92
C GLU A 145 -6.41 -6.72 -8.85
N GLN A 146 -6.45 -7.94 -8.32
CA GLN A 146 -7.30 -8.28 -7.19
C GLN A 146 -6.93 -7.48 -5.93
N ASP A 147 -5.64 -7.30 -5.68
CA ASP A 147 -5.13 -6.51 -4.57
C ASP A 147 -5.49 -5.02 -4.72
N HIS A 148 -5.48 -4.49 -5.96
CA HIS A 148 -5.97 -3.14 -6.27
C HIS A 148 -7.45 -2.94 -5.92
N ARG A 149 -8.31 -3.95 -6.10
CA ARG A 149 -9.74 -3.84 -5.78
C ARG A 149 -9.98 -3.48 -4.32
N ALA A 150 -9.16 -4.02 -3.40
CA ALA A 150 -9.28 -3.74 -1.98
C ALA A 150 -8.99 -2.27 -1.64
N ILE A 151 -8.02 -1.66 -2.31
CA ILE A 151 -7.67 -0.25 -2.14
C ILE A 151 -8.66 0.65 -2.88
N LYS A 152 -8.97 0.33 -4.13
CA LYS A 152 -9.94 1.09 -4.94
C LYS A 152 -11.31 1.20 -4.25
N ARG A 153 -11.81 0.12 -3.65
CA ARG A 153 -13.09 0.14 -2.93
C ARG A 153 -13.12 1.21 -1.84
N ARG A 154 -12.03 1.40 -1.12
CA ARG A 154 -11.92 2.43 -0.05
C ARG A 154 -11.79 3.84 -0.61
N ILE A 155 -11.02 4.01 -1.66
CA ILE A 155 -10.79 5.32 -2.30
C ILE A 155 -12.07 5.78 -3.01
N ASN A 156 -12.71 4.90 -3.79
CA ASN A 156 -13.90 5.24 -4.57
C ASN A 156 -15.11 5.53 -3.67
N ALA A 157 -15.24 4.87 -2.52
CA ALA A 157 -16.30 5.15 -1.55
C ALA A 157 -16.26 6.60 -1.01
N LYS A 158 -15.13 7.28 -1.14
CA LYS A 158 -14.93 8.69 -0.75
C LYS A 158 -14.83 9.65 -1.93
N GLN A 159 -15.14 9.21 -3.14
CA GLN A 159 -15.01 10.00 -4.38
C GLN A 159 -13.60 10.58 -4.62
N GLY A 160 -12.57 9.97 -4.02
CA GLY A 160 -11.18 10.42 -4.08
C GLY A 160 -10.73 11.24 -2.87
N PHE A 161 -9.65 11.95 -3.04
CA PHE A 161 -9.04 12.80 -2.01
C PHE A 161 -9.18 14.29 -2.38
N ARG A 162 -9.42 15.15 -1.38
CA ARG A 162 -9.54 16.59 -1.58
C ARG A 162 -8.19 17.30 -1.79
N SER A 163 -7.09 16.72 -1.30
CA SER A 163 -5.75 17.27 -1.42
C SER A 163 -4.70 16.19 -1.57
N LEU A 164 -3.56 16.53 -2.17
CA LEU A 164 -2.42 15.63 -2.32
C LEU A 164 -1.85 15.21 -0.95
N GLU A 165 -1.71 16.17 -0.04
CA GLU A 165 -1.24 15.89 1.33
C GLU A 165 -2.17 14.91 2.06
N GLY A 166 -3.49 15.10 1.96
CA GLY A 166 -4.48 14.18 2.51
C GLY A 166 -4.37 12.78 1.93
N ALA A 167 -4.12 12.66 0.62
CA ALA A 167 -3.90 11.39 -0.05
C ALA A 167 -2.61 10.71 0.45
N GLN A 168 -1.50 11.45 0.48
CA GLN A 168 -0.19 10.94 0.92
C GLN A 168 -0.19 10.46 2.37
N ARG A 169 -1.00 11.04 3.23
CA ARG A 169 -1.16 10.63 4.63
C ARG A 169 -2.15 9.48 4.82
N THR A 170 -3.23 9.43 4.03
CA THR A 170 -4.28 8.42 4.19
C THR A 170 -3.95 7.09 3.51
N ILE A 171 -3.35 7.12 2.30
CA ILE A 171 -3.02 5.90 1.54
C ILE A 171 -2.12 4.95 2.35
N PRO A 172 -1.06 5.40 3.08
CA PRO A 172 -0.29 4.54 3.96
C PRO A 172 -1.15 3.78 4.98
N GLY A 173 -2.18 4.41 5.53
CA GLY A 173 -3.12 3.76 6.44
C GLY A 173 -3.93 2.66 5.76
N TYR A 174 -4.44 2.91 4.56
CA TYR A 174 -5.16 1.88 3.80
C TYR A 174 -4.27 0.68 3.46
N GLU A 175 -3.04 0.94 3.03
CA GLU A 175 -2.09 -0.10 2.67
C GLU A 175 -1.65 -0.92 3.90
N VAL A 176 -1.30 -0.28 5.02
CA VAL A 176 -0.89 -1.00 6.23
C VAL A 176 -2.04 -1.82 6.81
N MET A 177 -3.25 -1.29 6.86
CA MET A 177 -4.43 -2.04 7.29
C MET A 177 -4.73 -3.21 6.35
N HIS A 178 -4.46 -3.05 5.05
CA HIS A 178 -4.60 -4.14 4.09
C HIS A 178 -3.54 -5.23 4.31
N MET A 179 -2.29 -4.85 4.56
CA MET A 179 -1.21 -5.79 4.91
C MET A 179 -1.50 -6.58 6.19
N ILE A 180 -1.99 -5.92 7.25
CA ILE A 180 -2.39 -6.57 8.51
C ILE A 180 -3.51 -7.58 8.24
N ARG A 181 -4.57 -7.18 7.54
CA ARG A 181 -5.72 -8.06 7.21
C ARG A 181 -5.36 -9.26 6.35
N LYS A 182 -4.35 -9.14 5.49
CA LYS A 182 -3.82 -10.25 4.69
C LYS A 182 -2.96 -11.22 5.52
N GLY A 183 -2.68 -10.90 6.78
CA GLY A 183 -1.78 -11.69 7.63
C GLY A 183 -0.31 -11.55 7.21
N GLN A 184 0.08 -10.40 6.64
CA GLN A 184 1.45 -10.14 6.19
C GLN A 184 2.39 -9.76 7.35
N VAL A 185 1.85 -9.41 8.51
CA VAL A 185 2.64 -9.18 9.72
C VAL A 185 3.07 -10.52 10.32
N ARG A 186 4.30 -10.60 10.83
CA ARG A 186 4.78 -11.77 11.58
C ARG A 186 3.82 -12.03 12.75
N TRP A 187 3.62 -13.30 13.08
CA TRP A 187 2.76 -13.76 14.18
C TRP A 187 1.24 -13.53 14.02
N LEU A 188 0.81 -12.83 12.97
CA LEU A 188 -0.60 -12.63 12.67
C LEU A 188 -1.07 -13.55 11.53
N LEU A 189 -2.27 -14.10 11.70
CA LEU A 189 -2.95 -14.87 10.66
C LEU A 189 -3.99 -14.00 9.93
N LYS A 190 -4.23 -14.34 8.68
CA LYS A 190 -5.36 -13.78 7.94
C LYS A 190 -6.66 -14.20 8.64
N GLY A 191 -7.54 -13.23 8.91
CA GLY A 191 -8.83 -13.48 9.57
C GLY A 191 -8.80 -13.49 11.10
N ASP A 192 -7.62 -13.45 11.74
CA ASP A 192 -7.51 -13.33 13.20
C ASP A 192 -7.70 -11.87 13.64
N VAL A 193 -8.95 -11.44 13.65
CA VAL A 193 -9.32 -10.04 13.92
C VAL A 193 -8.89 -9.62 15.33
N ILE A 194 -9.03 -10.50 16.31
CA ILE A 194 -8.70 -10.19 17.73
C ILE A 194 -7.20 -9.87 17.85
N ARG A 195 -6.33 -10.76 17.38
CA ARG A 195 -4.88 -10.51 17.43
C ARG A 195 -4.45 -9.33 16.56
N GLN A 196 -5.13 -9.09 15.42
CA GLN A 196 -4.87 -7.92 14.58
C GLN A 196 -5.17 -6.62 15.31
N VAL A 197 -6.30 -6.54 16.05
CA VAL A 197 -6.65 -5.38 16.87
C VAL A 197 -5.65 -5.18 18.02
N LEU A 198 -5.32 -6.25 18.75
CA LEU A 198 -4.32 -6.20 19.84
C LEU A 198 -2.97 -5.71 19.31
N PHE A 199 -2.52 -6.21 18.16
CA PHE A 199 -1.28 -5.78 17.53
C PHE A 199 -1.28 -4.28 17.19
N ILE A 200 -2.39 -3.76 16.64
CA ILE A 200 -2.52 -2.34 16.33
C ILE A 200 -2.47 -1.50 17.60
N ASN A 201 -3.18 -1.91 18.64
CA ASN A 201 -3.19 -1.22 19.93
C ASN A 201 -1.78 -1.15 20.54
N LEU A 202 -1.08 -2.28 20.61
CA LEU A 202 0.31 -2.34 21.08
C LEU A 202 1.24 -1.48 20.23
N THR A 203 1.08 -1.52 18.90
CA THR A 203 1.90 -0.75 17.96
C THR A 203 1.72 0.76 18.16
N LEU A 204 0.52 1.21 18.50
CA LEU A 204 0.22 2.62 18.77
C LEU A 204 0.46 3.02 20.23
N GLY A 205 0.84 2.10 21.10
CA GLY A 205 1.05 2.36 22.54
C GLY A 205 -0.26 2.51 23.32
N LEU A 206 -1.35 1.95 22.80
CA LEU A 206 -2.63 1.92 23.49
C LEU A 206 -2.64 0.72 24.44
N THR A 207 -2.61 0.97 25.74
CA THR A 207 -2.82 -0.07 26.75
C THR A 207 -4.27 -0.50 26.73
N CYS A 208 -4.55 -1.76 26.34
CA CYS A 208 -5.85 -2.34 26.65
C CYS A 208 -5.89 -2.54 28.19
N SER A 209 -6.64 -1.69 28.89
CA SER A 209 -7.15 -2.07 30.20
C SER A 209 -8.08 -3.25 29.97
N VAL A 210 -7.67 -4.45 30.37
CA VAL A 210 -8.48 -5.66 30.41
C VAL A 210 -9.50 -5.52 31.52
#